data_2794a8fa3a432e0b2c18ff673579338b
#
_entry.id   2794a8fa3a432e0b2c18ff673579338b
#
_cell.length_a   1.000
_cell.length_b   1.000
_cell.length_c   1.000
_cell.angle_alpha   90.00
_cell.angle_beta   90.00
_cell.angle_gamma   90.00
#
_symmetry.space_group_name_H-M   'P 1'
#
loop_
_entity.id
_entity.type
_entity.pdbx_description
1 polymer ?
#
loop_
_entity_poly.entity_id
_entity_poly.type
_entity_poly.pdbx_seq_one_letter_code
_entity_poly.pdbx_strand_id
1 'polypeptide(L)'
;MSSKYYYLVAGLPELSLEDSKLSYTVADFKTEIYDGLSASDQKLIDLFYLKFDNANVLKLLKDKEAEIDKRGNYSADELSEYISILREGGEISPKEFPVYLSTFITDYLNTPAESTVLHEDHLAALYYEYAMNCGNKFVSAWFEFNLNINNILVAFTSRKFKWDIAS
;
A
#
# COMPACT_ATOMS: atom_id res chain seq x y z
N MET A 1 19.76 4.29 -19.39
CA MET A 1 18.51 4.95 -18.98
C MET A 1 17.77 5.36 -20.23
N SER A 2 16.52 4.98 -20.37
CA SER A 2 15.73 5.34 -21.55
C SER A 2 15.51 6.85 -21.53
N SER A 3 15.78 7.52 -22.65
CA SER A 3 15.52 8.97 -22.88
C SER A 3 14.02 9.33 -22.75
N LYS A 4 13.18 8.33 -22.53
CA LYS A 4 11.72 8.39 -22.56
C LYS A 4 11.14 9.30 -21.45
N TYR A 5 11.79 9.39 -20.28
CA TYR A 5 11.28 10.14 -19.12
C TYR A 5 12.06 11.42 -18.80
N TYR A 6 12.96 11.83 -19.67
CA TYR A 6 13.81 13.00 -19.40
C TYR A 6 12.97 14.27 -19.16
N TYR A 7 12.01 14.54 -20.03
CA TYR A 7 11.12 15.70 -19.90
C TYR A 7 10.19 15.59 -18.68
N LEU A 8 9.73 14.38 -18.38
CA LEU A 8 8.87 14.09 -17.25
C LEU A 8 9.59 14.38 -15.93
N VAL A 9 10.81 13.88 -15.79
CA VAL A 9 11.64 14.09 -14.60
C VAL A 9 12.07 15.57 -14.48
N ALA A 10 12.40 16.24 -15.60
CA ALA A 10 12.77 17.65 -15.62
C ALA A 10 11.60 18.59 -15.27
N GLY A 11 10.37 18.14 -15.46
CA GLY A 11 9.14 18.89 -15.11
C GLY A 11 8.67 18.70 -13.68
N LEU A 12 9.28 17.79 -12.90
CA LEU A 12 8.91 17.60 -11.50
C LEU A 12 9.28 18.85 -10.67
N PRO A 13 8.41 19.21 -9.70
CA PRO A 13 8.70 20.34 -8.81
C PRO A 13 9.94 20.06 -7.96
N GLU A 14 10.74 21.09 -7.73
CA GLU A 14 11.82 21.02 -6.77
C GLU A 14 11.26 20.95 -5.36
N LEU A 15 11.72 19.98 -4.57
CA LEU A 15 11.30 19.78 -3.18
C LEU A 15 12.43 20.17 -2.25
N SER A 16 12.14 21.07 -1.32
CA SER A 16 13.07 21.46 -0.25
C SER A 16 12.61 20.91 1.10
N LEU A 17 13.57 20.56 1.95
CA LEU A 17 13.28 20.18 3.35
C LEU A 17 12.74 21.36 4.18
N GLU A 18 12.91 22.59 3.70
CA GLU A 18 12.42 23.80 4.35
C GLU A 18 10.96 24.11 3.98
N ASP A 19 10.40 23.42 2.99
CA ASP A 19 9.02 23.61 2.57
C ASP A 19 8.07 23.09 3.63
N SER A 20 7.28 23.99 4.22
CA SER A 20 6.29 23.63 5.25
C SER A 20 5.08 22.88 4.70
N LYS A 21 4.82 22.96 3.38
CA LYS A 21 3.78 22.24 2.65
C LYS A 21 4.25 21.92 1.25
N LEU A 22 3.98 20.69 0.81
CA LEU A 22 4.10 20.32 -0.58
C LEU A 22 3.01 21.04 -1.37
N SER A 23 3.41 21.85 -2.36
CA SER A 23 2.49 22.50 -3.31
C SER A 23 1.93 21.54 -4.35
N TYR A 24 2.49 20.33 -4.41
CA TYR A 24 2.20 19.30 -5.39
C TYR A 24 1.61 18.07 -4.69
N THR A 25 0.37 17.75 -5.02
CA THR A 25 -0.35 16.64 -4.38
C THR A 25 -0.15 15.31 -5.09
N VAL A 26 -0.54 14.21 -4.44
CA VAL A 26 -0.57 12.88 -5.07
C VAL A 26 -1.52 12.85 -6.28
N ALA A 27 -2.64 13.59 -6.22
CA ALA A 27 -3.58 13.69 -7.33
C ALA A 27 -2.95 14.41 -8.53
N ASP A 28 -2.24 15.53 -8.29
CA ASP A 28 -1.52 16.24 -9.33
C ASP A 28 -0.45 15.35 -9.97
N PHE A 29 0.32 14.64 -9.15
CA PHE A 29 1.33 13.69 -9.62
C PHE A 29 0.70 12.60 -10.50
N LYS A 30 -0.40 11.98 -10.05
CA LYS A 30 -1.10 10.96 -10.85
C LYS A 30 -1.59 11.54 -12.18
N THR A 31 -2.21 12.72 -12.16
CA THR A 31 -2.77 13.34 -13.36
C THR A 31 -1.70 13.74 -14.37
N GLU A 32 -0.56 14.27 -13.93
CA GLU A 32 0.45 14.79 -14.84
C GLU A 32 1.44 13.74 -15.34
N ILE A 33 1.69 12.70 -14.55
CA ILE A 33 2.79 11.77 -14.77
C ILE A 33 2.34 10.42 -15.30
N TYR A 34 1.19 9.92 -14.88
CA TYR A 34 0.77 8.57 -15.20
C TYR A 34 0.64 8.29 -16.69
N ASP A 35 0.06 9.22 -17.45
CA ASP A 35 -0.12 9.06 -18.90
C ASP A 35 1.21 8.98 -19.67
N GLY A 36 2.28 9.53 -19.09
CA GLY A 36 3.63 9.48 -19.65
C GLY A 36 4.39 8.19 -19.34
N LEU A 37 3.92 7.38 -18.39
CA LEU A 37 4.59 6.16 -17.95
C LEU A 37 4.19 4.95 -18.80
N SER A 38 5.12 3.98 -18.90
CA SER A 38 4.76 2.66 -19.41
C SER A 38 3.88 1.92 -18.40
N ALA A 39 3.04 0.99 -18.84
CA ALA A 39 2.20 0.18 -17.96
C ALA A 39 3.00 -0.60 -16.91
N SER A 40 4.25 -0.99 -17.21
CA SER A 40 5.15 -1.62 -16.24
C SER A 40 5.64 -0.66 -15.17
N ASP A 41 5.90 0.60 -15.52
CA ASP A 41 6.37 1.61 -14.57
C ASP A 41 5.20 2.14 -13.72
N GLN A 42 4.00 2.26 -14.29
CA GLN A 42 2.78 2.55 -13.54
C GLN A 42 2.58 1.54 -12.42
N LYS A 43 2.68 0.23 -12.72
CA LYS A 43 2.57 -0.83 -11.71
C LYS A 43 3.60 -0.73 -10.59
N LEU A 44 4.83 -0.27 -10.89
CA LEU A 44 5.85 -0.05 -9.87
C LEU A 44 5.49 1.13 -8.96
N ILE A 45 4.93 2.20 -9.52
CA ILE A 45 4.48 3.36 -8.76
C ILE A 45 3.24 3.02 -7.94
N ASP A 46 2.31 2.24 -8.47
CA ASP A 46 1.12 1.78 -7.77
C ASP A 46 1.46 1.07 -6.46
N LEU A 47 2.59 0.34 -6.40
CA LEU A 47 3.04 -0.29 -5.16
C LEU A 47 3.14 0.68 -3.98
N PHE A 48 3.56 1.92 -4.23
CA PHE A 48 3.69 2.95 -3.18
C PHE A 48 2.34 3.46 -2.69
N TYR A 49 1.30 3.39 -3.52
CA TYR A 49 -0.05 3.83 -3.17
C TYR A 49 -0.88 2.72 -2.51
N LEU A 50 -0.50 1.45 -2.67
CA LEU A 50 -1.18 0.33 -2.00
C LEU A 50 -1.24 0.47 -0.47
N LYS A 51 -0.35 1.24 0.15
CA LYS A 51 -0.45 1.55 1.58
C LYS A 51 -1.76 2.26 1.96
N PHE A 52 -2.31 3.06 1.05
CA PHE A 52 -3.60 3.72 1.26
C PHE A 52 -4.75 2.73 1.05
N ASP A 53 -4.62 1.84 0.05
CA ASP A 53 -5.58 0.77 -0.18
C ASP A 53 -5.61 -0.22 0.99
N ASN A 54 -4.47 -0.54 1.59
CA ASN A 54 -4.39 -1.34 2.82
C ASN A 54 -5.23 -0.73 3.96
N ALA A 55 -5.05 0.57 4.21
CA ALA A 55 -5.82 1.28 5.22
C ALA A 55 -7.31 1.33 4.87
N ASN A 56 -7.65 1.51 3.60
CA ASN A 56 -9.02 1.54 3.10
C ASN A 56 -9.71 0.17 3.26
N VAL A 57 -9.03 -0.92 2.91
CA VAL A 57 -9.54 -2.28 3.08
C VAL A 57 -9.84 -2.56 4.55
N LEU A 58 -8.92 -2.21 5.47
CA LEU A 58 -9.15 -2.38 6.92
C LEU A 58 -10.35 -1.58 7.43
N LYS A 59 -10.55 -0.35 6.92
CA LYS A 59 -11.73 0.46 7.26
C LYS A 59 -13.02 -0.20 6.77
N LEU A 60 -13.07 -0.58 5.48
CA LEU A 60 -14.27 -1.15 4.86
C LEU A 60 -14.63 -2.54 5.43
N LEU A 61 -13.64 -3.31 5.87
CA LEU A 61 -13.90 -4.58 6.58
C LEU A 61 -14.55 -4.37 7.95
N LYS A 62 -14.22 -3.26 8.63
CA LYS A 62 -14.79 -2.87 9.94
C LYS A 62 -16.13 -2.15 9.79
N ASP A 63 -16.23 -1.26 8.80
CA ASP A 63 -17.43 -0.45 8.53
C ASP A 63 -17.56 -0.23 7.02
N LYS A 64 -18.62 -0.77 6.44
CA LYS A 64 -18.88 -0.71 4.98
C LYS A 64 -19.09 0.71 4.44
N GLU A 65 -19.52 1.63 5.29
CA GLU A 65 -19.79 3.03 4.93
C GLU A 65 -18.60 3.96 5.28
N ALA A 66 -17.45 3.38 5.66
CA ALA A 66 -16.29 4.15 6.05
C ALA A 66 -15.77 5.02 4.90
N GLU A 67 -15.44 6.26 5.22
CA GLU A 67 -14.77 7.15 4.26
C GLU A 67 -13.35 6.69 3.99
N ILE A 68 -13.03 6.48 2.70
CA ILE A 68 -11.72 6.01 2.26
C ILE A 68 -10.78 7.16 1.90
N ASP A 69 -9.49 6.87 1.94
CA ASP A 69 -8.43 7.76 1.43
C ASP A 69 -8.33 7.63 -0.09
N LYS A 70 -8.64 8.70 -0.81
CA LYS A 70 -8.66 8.75 -2.28
C LYS A 70 -7.27 8.69 -2.93
N ARG A 71 -6.20 8.66 -2.15
CA ARG A 71 -4.82 8.48 -2.67
C ARG A 71 -4.52 7.04 -3.07
N GLY A 72 -5.34 6.09 -2.68
CA GLY A 72 -5.24 4.70 -3.10
C GLY A 72 -5.39 4.52 -4.62
N ASN A 73 -5.22 3.28 -5.05
CA ASN A 73 -5.36 2.89 -6.45
C ASN A 73 -6.81 2.50 -6.79
N TYR A 74 -7.60 2.15 -5.78
CA TYR A 74 -8.96 1.65 -5.93
C TYR A 74 -9.98 2.61 -5.33
N SER A 75 -11.14 2.70 -5.96
CA SER A 75 -12.30 3.42 -5.43
C SER A 75 -12.98 2.61 -4.30
N ALA A 76 -13.89 3.27 -3.56
CA ALA A 76 -14.68 2.61 -2.53
C ALA A 76 -15.56 1.51 -3.09
N ASP A 77 -16.16 1.75 -4.27
CA ASP A 77 -17.04 0.80 -4.94
C ASP A 77 -16.28 -0.45 -5.36
N GLU A 78 -15.09 -0.29 -5.99
CA GLU A 78 -14.23 -1.42 -6.38
C GLU A 78 -13.79 -2.24 -5.16
N LEU A 79 -13.30 -1.59 -4.10
CA LEU A 79 -12.89 -2.31 -2.89
C LEU A 79 -14.06 -3.05 -2.23
N SER A 80 -15.25 -2.43 -2.20
CA SER A 80 -16.45 -3.05 -1.64
C SER A 80 -16.91 -4.24 -2.46
N GLU A 81 -16.83 -4.15 -3.79
CA GLU A 81 -17.13 -5.25 -4.70
C GLU A 81 -16.15 -6.42 -4.48
N TYR A 82 -14.84 -6.16 -4.45
CA TYR A 82 -13.82 -7.19 -4.21
C TYR A 82 -14.00 -7.87 -2.85
N ILE A 83 -14.28 -7.12 -1.80
CA ILE A 83 -14.59 -7.68 -0.47
C ILE A 83 -15.84 -8.57 -0.53
N SER A 84 -16.87 -8.18 -1.29
CA SER A 84 -18.09 -8.98 -1.44
C SER A 84 -17.83 -10.30 -2.18
N ILE A 85 -17.09 -10.24 -3.30
CA ILE A 85 -16.71 -11.43 -4.09
C ILE A 85 -15.95 -12.44 -3.19
N LEU A 86 -14.95 -11.98 -2.46
CA LEU A 86 -14.14 -12.84 -1.59
C LEU A 86 -14.94 -13.39 -0.41
N ARG A 87 -15.89 -12.61 0.13
CA ARG A 87 -16.81 -13.07 1.20
C ARG A 87 -17.73 -14.20 0.73
N GLU A 88 -18.11 -14.19 -0.54
CA GLU A 88 -18.93 -15.22 -1.16
C GLU A 88 -18.11 -16.44 -1.63
N GLY A 89 -16.79 -16.45 -1.38
CA GLY A 89 -15.87 -17.53 -1.78
C GLY A 89 -15.48 -17.48 -3.26
N GLY A 90 -15.71 -16.33 -3.92
CA GLY A 90 -15.24 -16.09 -5.28
C GLY A 90 -13.74 -15.81 -5.36
N GLU A 91 -13.22 -15.78 -6.57
CA GLU A 91 -11.81 -15.47 -6.87
C GLU A 91 -11.71 -14.20 -7.70
N ILE A 92 -10.64 -13.42 -7.48
CA ILE A 92 -10.35 -12.21 -8.25
C ILE A 92 -9.05 -12.42 -9.01
N SER A 93 -9.03 -11.98 -10.27
CA SER A 93 -7.84 -12.08 -11.10
C SER A 93 -6.67 -11.28 -10.51
N PRO A 94 -5.44 -11.88 -10.43
CA PRO A 94 -4.23 -11.17 -10.01
C PRO A 94 -3.85 -9.95 -10.89
N LYS A 95 -4.50 -9.80 -12.06
CA LYS A 95 -4.31 -8.64 -12.94
C LYS A 95 -5.18 -7.45 -12.53
N GLU A 96 -6.28 -7.70 -11.84
CA GLU A 96 -7.27 -6.72 -11.41
C GLU A 96 -7.03 -6.28 -9.97
N PHE A 97 -6.69 -7.22 -9.11
CA PHE A 97 -6.49 -6.97 -7.68
C PHE A 97 -5.25 -7.70 -7.15
N PRO A 98 -4.42 -7.06 -6.29
CA PRO A 98 -3.21 -7.67 -5.76
C PRO A 98 -3.49 -8.93 -4.94
N VAL A 99 -2.78 -10.01 -5.25
CA VAL A 99 -2.97 -11.32 -4.61
C VAL A 99 -2.88 -11.22 -3.08
N TYR A 100 -1.94 -10.44 -2.56
CA TYR A 100 -1.77 -10.31 -1.10
C TYR A 100 -2.99 -9.68 -0.42
N LEU A 101 -3.70 -8.74 -1.08
CA LEU A 101 -4.95 -8.16 -0.56
C LEU A 101 -6.09 -9.18 -0.57
N SER A 102 -6.20 -9.99 -1.63
CA SER A 102 -7.17 -11.09 -1.68
C SER A 102 -6.90 -12.09 -0.55
N THR A 103 -5.64 -12.47 -0.35
CA THR A 103 -5.22 -13.36 0.75
C THR A 103 -5.59 -12.75 2.10
N PHE A 104 -5.20 -11.50 2.33
CA PHE A 104 -5.50 -10.81 3.59
C PHE A 104 -7.00 -10.74 3.90
N ILE A 105 -7.82 -10.34 2.90
CA ILE A 105 -9.28 -10.23 3.07
C ILE A 105 -9.87 -11.60 3.42
N THR A 106 -9.44 -12.64 2.72
CA THR A 106 -9.89 -14.02 2.98
C THR A 106 -9.52 -14.48 4.39
N ASP A 107 -8.26 -14.23 4.80
CA ASP A 107 -7.79 -14.57 6.15
C ASP A 107 -8.57 -13.79 7.22
N TYR A 108 -8.79 -12.49 7.00
CA TYR A 108 -9.58 -11.66 7.91
C TYR A 108 -11.00 -12.18 8.10
N LEU A 109 -11.67 -12.54 7.00
CA LEU A 109 -13.06 -13.05 7.03
C LEU A 109 -13.15 -14.42 7.70
N ASN A 110 -12.11 -15.23 7.66
CA ASN A 110 -12.02 -16.54 8.28
C ASN A 110 -11.46 -16.52 9.71
N THR A 111 -10.94 -15.38 10.16
CA THR A 111 -10.37 -15.26 11.52
C THR A 111 -11.49 -15.19 12.56
N PRO A 112 -11.47 -16.05 13.61
CA PRO A 112 -12.44 -15.98 14.69
C PRO A 112 -12.41 -14.64 15.42
N ALA A 113 -13.56 -14.14 15.88
CA ALA A 113 -13.68 -12.86 16.58
C ALA A 113 -12.84 -12.77 17.87
N GLU A 114 -12.52 -13.92 18.48
CA GLU A 114 -11.72 -14.04 19.70
C GLU A 114 -10.20 -14.14 19.43
N SER A 115 -9.81 -14.05 18.16
CA SER A 115 -8.41 -14.16 17.78
C SER A 115 -7.59 -12.96 18.26
N THR A 116 -6.39 -13.20 18.74
CA THR A 116 -5.40 -12.18 19.13
C THR A 116 -4.55 -11.70 17.94
N VAL A 117 -4.88 -12.09 16.72
CA VAL A 117 -4.14 -11.69 15.51
C VAL A 117 -4.26 -10.19 15.30
N LEU A 118 -3.12 -9.53 15.21
CA LEU A 118 -3.03 -8.12 14.83
C LEU A 118 -3.18 -8.01 13.29
N HIS A 119 -4.37 -7.72 12.82
CA HIS A 119 -4.68 -7.65 11.38
C HIS A 119 -3.80 -6.62 10.64
N GLU A 120 -3.47 -5.52 11.30
CA GLU A 120 -2.60 -4.49 10.77
C GLU A 120 -1.18 -5.03 10.49
N ASP A 121 -0.63 -5.82 11.40
CA ASP A 121 0.71 -6.41 11.26
C ASP A 121 0.72 -7.51 10.19
N HIS A 122 -0.31 -8.35 10.17
CA HIS A 122 -0.47 -9.36 9.13
C HIS A 122 -0.55 -8.73 7.71
N LEU A 123 -1.39 -7.70 7.56
CA LEU A 123 -1.48 -6.97 6.29
C LEU A 123 -0.16 -6.30 5.91
N ALA A 124 0.53 -5.70 6.87
CA ALA A 124 1.83 -5.09 6.63
C ALA A 124 2.86 -6.12 6.14
N ALA A 125 2.93 -7.30 6.78
CA ALA A 125 3.83 -8.38 6.38
C ALA A 125 3.58 -8.82 4.93
N LEU A 126 2.32 -9.09 4.57
CA LEU A 126 1.92 -9.47 3.21
C LEU A 126 2.25 -8.37 2.19
N TYR A 127 2.00 -7.12 2.53
CA TYR A 127 2.31 -5.98 1.67
C TYR A 127 3.81 -5.83 1.38
N TYR A 128 4.64 -5.87 2.43
CA TYR A 128 6.09 -5.76 2.26
C TYR A 128 6.64 -6.93 1.46
N GLU A 129 6.19 -8.15 1.73
CA GLU A 129 6.57 -9.33 0.95
C GLU A 129 6.23 -9.17 -0.53
N TYR A 130 4.99 -8.75 -0.83
CA TYR A 130 4.54 -8.51 -2.19
C TYR A 130 5.36 -7.44 -2.91
N ALA A 131 5.60 -6.31 -2.26
CA ALA A 131 6.32 -5.18 -2.84
C ALA A 131 7.82 -5.48 -3.04
N MET A 132 8.46 -6.19 -2.12
CA MET A 132 9.85 -6.61 -2.26
C MET A 132 10.05 -7.62 -3.38
N ASN A 133 9.02 -8.38 -3.74
CA ASN A 133 9.05 -9.36 -4.84
C ASN A 133 8.62 -8.79 -6.20
N CYS A 134 8.55 -7.46 -6.37
CA CYS A 134 8.08 -6.80 -7.59
C CYS A 134 9.00 -6.96 -8.82
N GLY A 135 10.19 -7.56 -8.67
CA GLY A 135 11.18 -7.76 -9.73
C GLY A 135 12.02 -6.53 -10.09
N ASN A 136 11.75 -5.35 -9.52
CA ASN A 136 12.57 -4.16 -9.68
C ASN A 136 13.51 -3.99 -8.48
N LYS A 137 14.82 -4.07 -8.72
CA LYS A 137 15.84 -4.03 -7.66
C LYS A 137 15.81 -2.77 -6.79
N PHE A 138 15.54 -1.61 -7.40
CA PHE A 138 15.47 -0.34 -6.65
C PHE A 138 14.23 -0.32 -5.75
N VAL A 139 13.07 -0.66 -6.30
CA VAL A 139 11.81 -0.69 -5.55
C VAL A 139 11.87 -1.72 -4.42
N SER A 140 12.36 -2.94 -4.71
CA SER A 140 12.55 -3.97 -3.69
C SER A 140 13.45 -3.48 -2.54
N ALA A 141 14.61 -2.89 -2.86
CA ALA A 141 15.53 -2.36 -1.85
C ALA A 141 14.92 -1.19 -1.06
N TRP A 142 14.10 -0.35 -1.70
CA TRP A 142 13.36 0.72 -1.02
C TRP A 142 12.38 0.17 0.02
N PHE A 143 11.60 -0.85 -0.34
CA PHE A 143 10.66 -1.48 0.60
C PHE A 143 11.38 -2.21 1.73
N GLU A 144 12.46 -2.93 1.45
CA GLU A 144 13.31 -3.56 2.46
C GLU A 144 13.88 -2.51 3.45
N PHE A 145 14.39 -1.40 2.93
CA PHE A 145 14.90 -0.31 3.76
C PHE A 145 13.82 0.26 4.68
N ASN A 146 12.61 0.52 4.15
CA ASN A 146 11.49 1.04 4.96
C ASN A 146 11.03 0.03 6.01
N LEU A 147 10.96 -1.25 5.67
CA LEU A 147 10.66 -2.31 6.64
C LEU A 147 11.68 -2.32 7.79
N ASN A 148 12.96 -2.24 7.48
CA ASN A 148 14.01 -2.20 8.48
C ASN A 148 13.91 -0.96 9.39
N ILE A 149 13.61 0.22 8.83
CA ILE A 149 13.34 1.44 9.64
C ILE A 149 12.17 1.21 10.57
N ASN A 150 11.04 0.69 10.08
CA ASN A 150 9.86 0.43 10.88
C ASN A 150 10.15 -0.55 12.02
N ASN A 151 10.88 -1.63 11.75
CA ASN A 151 11.30 -2.61 12.75
C ASN A 151 12.17 -1.97 13.86
N ILE A 152 13.11 -1.10 13.47
CA ILE A 152 13.96 -0.37 14.43
C ILE A 152 13.10 0.57 15.29
N LEU A 153 12.17 1.31 14.68
CA LEU A 153 11.28 2.22 15.40
C LEU A 153 10.36 1.47 16.37
N VAL A 154 9.80 0.33 15.96
CA VAL A 154 8.99 -0.54 16.82
C VAL A 154 9.83 -1.05 17.98
N ALA A 155 11.02 -1.60 17.73
CA ALA A 155 11.91 -2.09 18.78
C ALA A 155 12.33 -0.98 19.77
N PHE A 156 12.62 0.22 19.27
CA PHE A 156 12.95 1.37 20.12
C PHE A 156 11.76 1.81 20.97
N THR A 157 10.59 1.91 20.35
CA THR A 157 9.35 2.33 21.02
C THR A 157 8.93 1.33 22.09
N SER A 158 8.97 0.04 21.78
CA SER A 158 8.65 -1.03 22.74
C SER A 158 9.57 -1.02 23.94
N ARG A 159 10.87 -0.82 23.75
CA ARG A 159 11.84 -0.68 24.86
C ARG A 159 11.55 0.57 25.71
N LYS A 160 11.27 1.71 25.04
CA LYS A 160 10.98 2.97 25.73
C LYS A 160 9.74 2.89 26.60
N PHE A 161 8.69 2.25 26.11
CA PHE A 161 7.41 2.13 26.81
C PHE A 161 7.24 0.80 27.57
N LYS A 162 8.27 -0.06 27.56
CA LYS A 162 8.27 -1.37 28.22
C LYS A 162 7.11 -2.27 27.76
N TRP A 163 6.79 -2.20 26.48
CA TRP A 163 5.80 -3.11 25.88
C TRP A 163 6.39 -4.51 25.75
N ASP A 164 5.58 -5.51 26.04
CA ASP A 164 5.96 -6.90 25.81
C ASP A 164 5.93 -7.17 24.30
N ILE A 165 7.10 -7.52 23.72
CA ILE A 165 7.25 -7.79 22.30
C ILE A 165 6.97 -9.28 21.99
N ALA A 166 6.72 -10.08 23.03
CA ALA A 166 6.55 -11.54 22.92
C ALA A 166 5.08 -11.98 22.73
N SER A 167 4.17 -11.06 22.40
CA SER A 167 2.77 -11.39 22.12
C SER A 167 2.47 -11.31 20.64
#